data_c4af0e12d56d78a2673c0c628398babc
#
_entry.id   c4af0e12d56d78a2673c0c628398babc
#
_cell.length_a   1.000
_cell.length_b   1.000
_cell.length_c   1.000
_cell.angle_alpha   90.00
_cell.angle_beta   90.00
_cell.angle_gamma   90.00
#
_symmetry.space_group_name_H-M   'P 1'
#
loop_
_entity.id
_entity.type
_entity.pdbx_description
1 polymer ?
#
loop_
_entity_poly.entity_id
_entity_poly.type
_entity_poly.pdbx_seq_one_letter_code
_entity_poly.pdbx_strand_id
1 'polypeptide(L)'
;MSSASTTRTIKFVSKAGTYAAVIMCPNGDIYQEWEGTTAQVTGVYPNFEVTKPILYFVCTSSRVAEGVATPDAINYYFNGTKIEFSGDTSTGTFAGVFKKIAPSGDNLYYGLQIVKNIAELAGLAPAVVKMVATVSYGTQTDQIEASYSIPIQQSTGNGIRVTIVSPDGKNFVISNKGGSCQLKAMAYQKGTELTANLSYVWEQMQGSSGWVALTGKTTQTITVQDTDINAYGEYRVTVKRGNEELGKDIQGVMDASDPLQIDPHPSPEDETIMEDESGNDEVTYTPVVVKRGTSTKALDTTFYFVVKDAVGNYLNPGSIGVDKATETVTREQCVQAGGDVSITITSKD
;
A
#
# COMPACT_ATOMS: atom_id res chain seq x y z
N MET A 1 -53.41 16.15 41.07
CA MET A 1 -53.01 15.30 39.90
C MET A 1 -51.49 15.17 39.98
N SER A 2 -50.98 13.98 40.22
CA SER A 2 -49.54 13.72 40.22
C SER A 2 -49.07 13.46 38.76
N SER A 3 -48.15 14.23 38.27
CA SER A 3 -47.50 14.00 36.97
C SER A 3 -46.35 13.02 37.17
N ALA A 4 -46.36 11.94 36.34
CA ALA A 4 -45.24 11.02 36.26
C ALA A 4 -44.36 11.43 35.07
N SER A 5 -43.02 11.49 35.28
CA SER A 5 -42.03 11.71 34.20
C SER A 5 -41.02 10.60 34.23
N THR A 6 -40.56 10.21 33.04
CA THR A 6 -39.43 9.26 32.88
C THR A 6 -38.39 9.84 31.93
N THR A 7 -37.11 9.72 32.30
CA THR A 7 -35.99 10.11 31.46
C THR A 7 -35.33 8.82 30.96
N ARG A 8 -35.09 8.71 29.65
CA ARG A 8 -34.33 7.62 29.05
C ARG A 8 -33.09 8.16 28.39
N THR A 9 -31.96 7.49 28.60
CA THR A 9 -30.71 7.80 27.92
C THR A 9 -30.65 6.99 26.63
N ILE A 10 -30.51 7.68 25.50
CA ILE A 10 -30.23 7.05 24.20
C ILE A 10 -28.73 6.89 24.12
N LYS A 11 -28.26 5.65 24.10
CA LYS A 11 -26.85 5.33 23.91
C LYS A 11 -26.52 5.41 22.42
N PHE A 12 -25.70 6.38 22.02
CA PHE A 12 -25.14 6.46 20.70
C PHE A 12 -23.86 5.57 20.67
N VAL A 13 -23.89 4.51 19.88
CA VAL A 13 -22.73 3.65 19.61
C VAL A 13 -22.28 3.99 18.21
N SER A 14 -21.12 4.66 18.10
CA SER A 14 -20.50 4.88 16.80
C SER A 14 -19.73 3.61 16.42
N LYS A 15 -20.01 3.04 15.25
CA LYS A 15 -19.17 1.98 14.69
C LYS A 15 -17.79 2.55 14.35
N ALA A 16 -16.75 1.83 14.71
CA ALA A 16 -15.40 2.10 14.23
C ALA A 16 -15.38 2.12 12.70
N GLY A 17 -14.69 3.07 12.11
CA GLY A 17 -14.49 3.09 10.66
C GLY A 17 -13.39 2.11 10.29
N THR A 18 -13.58 1.39 9.18
CA THR A 18 -12.49 0.62 8.57
C THR A 18 -11.66 1.55 7.70
N TYR A 19 -10.36 1.48 7.83
CA TYR A 19 -9.42 2.27 7.04
C TYR A 19 -8.45 1.32 6.31
N ALA A 20 -8.08 1.70 5.09
CA ALA A 20 -6.96 1.10 4.39
C ALA A 20 -5.97 2.21 4.03
N ALA A 21 -4.70 2.04 4.41
CA ALA A 21 -3.66 2.99 4.10
C ALA A 21 -2.48 2.29 3.42
N VAL A 22 -1.90 2.98 2.46
CA VAL A 22 -0.73 2.51 1.71
C VAL A 22 0.18 3.69 1.38
N ILE A 23 1.47 3.43 1.29
CA ILE A 23 2.43 4.40 0.76
C ILE A 23 2.65 4.08 -0.71
N MET A 24 2.36 5.05 -1.59
CA MET A 24 2.54 4.96 -3.03
C MET A 24 3.76 5.74 -3.48
N CYS A 25 4.51 5.18 -4.43
CA CYS A 25 5.74 5.75 -4.98
C CYS A 25 5.56 6.02 -6.48
N PRO A 26 5.12 7.23 -6.89
CA PRO A 26 4.82 7.53 -8.29
C PRO A 26 6.06 7.47 -9.20
N ASN A 27 7.25 7.63 -8.62
CA ASN A 27 8.53 7.52 -9.31
C ASN A 27 9.04 6.07 -9.43
N GLY A 28 8.20 5.09 -9.08
CA GLY A 28 8.57 3.69 -8.95
C GLY A 28 9.19 3.37 -7.60
N ASP A 29 9.62 2.13 -7.43
CA ASP A 29 10.23 1.66 -6.19
C ASP A 29 11.43 2.52 -5.80
N ILE A 30 11.42 2.97 -4.55
CA ILE A 30 12.52 3.78 -3.99
C ILE A 30 13.55 2.83 -3.40
N TYR A 31 14.79 2.96 -3.86
CA TYR A 31 15.93 2.18 -3.39
C TYR A 31 17.22 2.99 -3.51
N GLN A 32 18.27 2.56 -2.84
CA GLN A 32 19.63 3.02 -3.13
C GLN A 32 20.63 1.86 -3.15
N GLU A 33 21.53 1.90 -4.11
CA GLU A 33 22.72 1.06 -4.15
C GLU A 33 23.94 1.95 -3.88
N TRP A 34 24.91 1.42 -3.14
CA TRP A 34 26.13 2.15 -2.84
C TRP A 34 27.37 1.38 -3.31
N GLU A 35 28.39 2.09 -3.71
CA GLU A 35 29.69 1.55 -4.11
C GLU A 35 30.76 1.94 -3.09
N GLY A 36 31.82 1.14 -3.00
CA GLY A 36 32.95 1.35 -2.08
C GLY A 36 32.95 0.34 -0.94
N THR A 37 33.46 0.80 0.20
CA THR A 37 33.49 0.03 1.46
C THR A 37 32.62 0.71 2.50
N THR A 38 32.28 0.00 3.58
CA THR A 38 31.53 0.58 4.71
C THR A 38 32.27 1.76 5.38
N ALA A 39 33.59 1.85 5.23
CA ALA A 39 34.38 2.97 5.73
C ALA A 39 34.44 4.15 4.73
N GLN A 40 34.21 3.90 3.45
CA GLN A 40 34.25 4.94 2.41
C GLN A 40 33.30 4.59 1.27
N VAL A 41 32.16 5.26 1.23
CA VAL A 41 31.20 5.21 0.13
C VAL A 41 31.71 6.09 -1.01
N THR A 42 31.86 5.51 -2.20
CA THR A 42 32.36 6.20 -3.40
C THR A 42 31.29 6.62 -4.38
N GLY A 43 30.07 6.05 -4.25
CA GLY A 43 28.93 6.39 -5.08
C GLY A 43 27.63 5.85 -4.49
N VAL A 44 26.51 6.54 -4.78
CA VAL A 44 25.16 6.12 -4.38
C VAL A 44 24.22 6.29 -5.57
N TYR A 45 23.43 5.27 -5.89
CA TYR A 45 22.56 5.20 -7.06
C TYR A 45 21.16 4.66 -6.70
N PRO A 46 20.04 5.23 -7.23
CA PRO A 46 20.02 6.54 -7.88
C PRO A 46 20.37 7.65 -6.89
N ASN A 47 20.90 8.77 -7.43
CA ASN A 47 21.18 9.94 -6.61
C ASN A 47 19.89 10.71 -6.30
N PHE A 48 19.45 10.65 -5.05
CA PHE A 48 18.22 11.30 -4.59
C PHE A 48 18.29 12.83 -4.56
N GLU A 49 19.47 13.41 -4.60
CA GLU A 49 19.63 14.87 -4.78
C GLU A 49 19.17 15.32 -6.18
N VAL A 50 19.20 14.40 -7.15
CA VAL A 50 18.75 14.61 -8.52
C VAL A 50 17.32 14.13 -8.71
N THR A 51 17.04 12.87 -8.39
CA THR A 51 15.76 12.21 -8.66
C THR A 51 14.63 12.64 -7.72
N LYS A 52 14.96 13.00 -6.48
CA LYS A 52 14.04 13.50 -5.44
C LYS A 52 12.74 12.70 -5.35
N PRO A 53 12.83 11.38 -5.07
CA PRO A 53 11.66 10.53 -5.04
C PRO A 53 10.65 10.96 -3.97
N ILE A 54 9.37 10.65 -4.22
CA ILE A 54 8.26 11.03 -3.35
C ILE A 54 7.52 9.78 -2.90
N LEU A 55 7.20 9.74 -1.63
CA LEU A 55 6.32 8.78 -0.99
C LEU A 55 5.00 9.48 -0.67
N TYR A 56 3.87 9.02 -1.21
CA TYR A 56 2.55 9.56 -0.90
C TYR A 56 1.76 8.63 0.02
N PHE A 57 1.14 9.21 1.03
CA PHE A 57 0.22 8.50 1.92
C PHE A 57 -1.18 8.53 1.31
N VAL A 58 -1.67 7.36 0.93
CA VAL A 58 -3.02 7.18 0.38
C VAL A 58 -3.86 6.42 1.39
N CYS A 59 -4.98 7.00 1.78
CA CYS A 59 -5.89 6.40 2.74
C CYS A 59 -7.32 6.38 2.17
N THR A 60 -7.99 5.26 2.30
CA THR A 60 -9.44 5.14 2.09
C THR A 60 -10.13 4.86 3.41
N SER A 61 -11.40 5.21 3.53
CA SER A 61 -12.18 4.99 4.74
C SER A 61 -13.59 4.53 4.39
N SER A 62 -14.12 3.59 5.16
CA SER A 62 -15.53 3.18 5.06
C SER A 62 -16.53 4.32 5.35
N ARG A 63 -16.05 5.43 5.90
CA ARG A 63 -16.86 6.61 6.23
C ARG A 63 -16.88 7.66 5.13
N VAL A 64 -16.08 7.48 4.08
CA VAL A 64 -16.04 8.36 2.90
C VAL A 64 -16.74 7.64 1.75
N ALA A 65 -17.83 8.20 1.27
CA ALA A 65 -18.67 7.57 0.25
C ALA A 65 -17.94 7.38 -1.10
N GLU A 66 -17.04 8.31 -1.46
CA GLU A 66 -16.26 8.28 -2.69
C GLU A 66 -14.87 8.91 -2.45
N GLY A 67 -13.85 8.39 -3.14
CA GLY A 67 -12.50 8.96 -3.14
C GLY A 67 -11.64 8.55 -1.92
N VAL A 68 -10.57 9.28 -1.73
CA VAL A 68 -9.61 9.06 -0.65
C VAL A 68 -9.96 9.88 0.58
N ALA A 69 -9.68 9.35 1.78
CA ALA A 69 -9.79 10.10 3.01
C ALA A 69 -8.61 11.08 3.13
N THR A 70 -8.90 12.32 3.48
CA THR A 70 -7.87 13.35 3.71
C THR A 70 -7.53 13.39 5.19
N PRO A 71 -6.28 13.12 5.60
CA PRO A 71 -5.86 13.28 6.98
C PRO A 71 -5.91 14.74 7.45
N ASP A 72 -6.25 14.94 8.73
CA ASP A 72 -6.17 16.26 9.39
C ASP A 72 -4.73 16.62 9.70
N ALA A 73 -3.92 15.61 10.03
CA ALA A 73 -2.50 15.74 10.30
C ALA A 73 -1.75 14.45 9.97
N ILE A 74 -0.45 14.58 9.69
CA ILE A 74 0.42 13.44 9.43
C ILE A 74 1.78 13.64 10.08
N ASN A 75 2.29 12.60 10.73
CA ASN A 75 3.63 12.52 11.28
C ASN A 75 4.47 11.54 10.46
N TYR A 76 5.72 11.87 10.25
CA TYR A 76 6.66 11.10 9.45
C TYR A 76 7.78 10.57 10.34
N TYR A 77 8.22 9.33 10.07
CA TYR A 77 9.29 8.66 10.80
C TYR A 77 10.27 8.02 9.83
N PHE A 78 11.54 8.04 10.16
CA PHE A 78 12.61 7.34 9.45
C PHE A 78 13.35 6.43 10.44
N ASN A 79 13.38 5.13 10.16
CA ASN A 79 13.94 4.10 11.05
C ASN A 79 13.46 4.27 12.52
N GLY A 80 12.15 4.48 12.70
CA GLY A 80 11.53 4.65 14.01
C GLY A 80 11.71 6.04 14.65
N THR A 81 12.58 6.89 14.14
CA THR A 81 12.81 8.24 14.65
C THR A 81 11.91 9.24 13.94
N LYS A 82 11.18 10.04 14.72
CA LYS A 82 10.30 11.09 14.18
C LYS A 82 11.11 12.14 13.42
N ILE A 83 10.61 12.53 12.24
CA ILE A 83 11.19 13.61 11.44
C ILE A 83 10.52 14.92 11.86
N GLU A 84 11.32 15.83 12.39
CA GLU A 84 10.86 17.19 12.75
C GLU A 84 11.04 18.13 11.56
N PHE A 85 10.11 19.12 11.44
CA PHE A 85 10.11 20.06 10.31
C PHE A 85 10.04 21.51 10.78
N SER A 86 10.72 22.38 10.02
CA SER A 86 10.50 23.83 10.03
C SER A 86 10.00 24.25 8.66
N GLY A 87 8.75 24.72 8.59
CA GLY A 87 8.04 24.79 7.31
C GLY A 87 7.93 23.39 6.69
N ASP A 88 8.37 23.23 5.45
CA ASP A 88 8.32 21.95 4.74
C ASP A 88 9.63 21.15 4.81
N THR A 89 10.70 21.73 5.36
CA THR A 89 12.03 21.11 5.35
C THR A 89 12.32 20.46 6.69
N SER A 90 12.86 19.24 6.67
CA SER A 90 13.26 18.51 7.87
C SER A 90 14.40 19.19 8.62
N THR A 91 14.39 19.08 9.95
CA THR A 91 15.35 19.67 10.90
C THR A 91 15.99 18.60 11.79
N GLY A 92 16.82 19.01 12.73
CA GLY A 92 17.46 18.10 13.69
C GLY A 92 18.34 17.06 13.01
N THR A 93 18.22 15.82 13.45
CA THR A 93 18.98 14.67 12.92
C THR A 93 18.85 14.51 11.40
N PHE A 94 17.72 14.92 10.84
CA PHE A 94 17.43 14.78 9.41
C PHE A 94 17.45 16.11 8.67
N ALA A 95 18.20 17.10 9.16
CA ALA A 95 18.22 18.46 8.61
C ALA A 95 18.44 18.49 7.09
N GLY A 96 17.43 18.98 6.35
CA GLY A 96 17.47 19.15 4.92
C GLY A 96 17.50 17.86 4.10
N VAL A 97 17.15 16.70 4.70
CA VAL A 97 17.10 15.40 3.99
C VAL A 97 15.72 15.17 3.39
N PHE A 98 14.68 15.59 4.10
CA PHE A 98 13.29 15.36 3.72
C PHE A 98 12.54 16.68 3.52
N LYS A 99 11.55 16.65 2.62
CA LYS A 99 10.52 17.68 2.51
C LYS A 99 9.14 17.08 2.60
N LYS A 100 8.26 17.64 3.44
CA LYS A 100 6.87 17.25 3.43
C LYS A 100 6.12 17.93 2.28
N ILE A 101 5.17 17.20 1.70
CA ILE A 101 4.29 17.68 0.65
C ILE A 101 2.88 17.69 1.23
N ALA A 102 2.20 18.82 1.09
CA ALA A 102 0.78 18.95 1.41
C ALA A 102 -0.07 18.81 0.14
N PRO A 103 -1.34 18.38 0.27
CA PRO A 103 -2.29 18.43 -0.83
C PRO A 103 -2.39 19.84 -1.42
N SER A 104 -2.29 19.98 -2.74
CA SER A 104 -2.47 21.25 -3.45
C SER A 104 -2.72 21.02 -4.94
N GLY A 105 -3.62 21.79 -5.56
CA GLY A 105 -3.99 21.61 -6.96
C GLY A 105 -4.48 20.20 -7.24
N ASP A 106 -3.87 19.53 -8.21
CA ASP A 106 -4.21 18.15 -8.60
C ASP A 106 -3.64 17.08 -7.64
N ASN A 107 -2.72 17.46 -6.76
CA ASN A 107 -2.22 16.55 -5.73
C ASN A 107 -3.18 16.49 -4.53
N LEU A 108 -3.81 15.33 -4.35
CA LEU A 108 -4.76 15.08 -3.27
C LEU A 108 -4.11 14.49 -2.00
N TYR A 109 -2.80 14.24 -2.00
CA TYR A 109 -2.14 13.41 -1.00
C TYR A 109 -1.09 14.17 -0.20
N TYR A 110 -0.99 13.85 1.08
CA TYR A 110 0.20 14.18 1.86
C TYR A 110 1.35 13.27 1.43
N GLY A 111 2.56 13.81 1.41
CA GLY A 111 3.75 13.07 0.99
C GLY A 111 5.01 13.46 1.73
N LEU A 112 6.04 12.65 1.52
CA LEU A 112 7.40 12.87 1.97
C LEU A 112 8.34 12.75 0.77
N GLN A 113 8.98 13.83 0.39
CA GLN A 113 10.02 13.85 -0.64
C GLN A 113 11.38 13.64 0.00
N ILE A 114 12.19 12.75 -0.57
CA ILE A 114 13.57 12.53 -0.16
C ILE A 114 14.45 13.37 -1.08
N VAL A 115 15.19 14.35 -0.53
CA VAL A 115 15.95 15.33 -1.31
C VAL A 115 17.47 15.21 -1.16
N LYS A 116 17.94 14.23 -0.36
CA LYS A 116 19.35 13.82 -0.24
C LYS A 116 19.47 12.32 -0.24
N ASN A 117 20.66 11.82 -0.55
CA ASN A 117 20.96 10.39 -0.39
C ASN A 117 20.83 9.97 1.07
N ILE A 118 20.26 8.78 1.29
CA ILE A 118 19.96 8.25 2.62
C ILE A 118 20.76 6.99 2.97
N ALA A 119 21.57 6.45 2.05
CA ALA A 119 22.29 5.21 2.26
C ALA A 119 23.19 5.26 3.51
N GLU A 120 24.01 6.29 3.66
CA GLU A 120 24.86 6.46 4.85
C GLU A 120 24.05 6.82 6.09
N LEU A 121 22.99 7.64 5.94
CA LEU A 121 22.09 8.01 7.04
C LEU A 121 21.36 6.76 7.61
N ALA A 122 21.08 5.77 6.79
CA ALA A 122 20.50 4.49 7.19
C ALA A 122 21.55 3.46 7.66
N GLY A 123 22.83 3.83 7.72
CA GLY A 123 23.90 2.91 8.10
C GLY A 123 24.20 1.85 7.04
N LEU A 124 23.99 2.16 5.76
CA LEU A 124 24.20 1.27 4.60
C LEU A 124 23.33 -0.01 4.64
N ALA A 125 22.21 0.04 5.36
CA ALA A 125 21.24 -1.04 5.52
C ALA A 125 19.84 -0.58 5.09
N PRO A 126 18.90 -1.49 4.83
CA PRO A 126 17.51 -1.14 4.49
C PRO A 126 16.91 -0.17 5.51
N ALA A 127 16.17 0.81 5.00
CA ALA A 127 15.52 1.84 5.81
C ALA A 127 14.00 1.70 5.75
N VAL A 128 13.31 2.17 6.79
CA VAL A 128 11.85 2.19 6.83
C VAL A 128 11.36 3.62 7.01
N VAL A 129 10.51 4.06 6.11
CA VAL A 129 9.69 5.27 6.26
C VAL A 129 8.32 4.85 6.77
N LYS A 130 7.89 5.40 7.92
CA LYS A 130 6.54 5.24 8.44
C LYS A 130 5.83 6.59 8.46
N MET A 131 4.57 6.58 8.08
CA MET A 131 3.68 7.72 8.13
C MET A 131 2.50 7.37 9.03
N VAL A 132 2.19 8.25 9.97
CA VAL A 132 1.08 8.12 10.93
C VAL A 132 0.15 9.28 10.73
N ALA A 133 -1.01 9.01 10.16
CA ALA A 133 -2.04 10.00 9.87
C ALA A 133 -3.08 10.03 10.98
N THR A 134 -3.61 11.21 11.25
CA THR A 134 -4.78 11.42 12.11
C THR A 134 -5.95 11.78 11.21
N VAL A 135 -7.04 11.05 11.31
CA VAL A 135 -8.28 11.29 10.55
C VAL A 135 -9.43 11.48 11.51
N SER A 136 -10.14 12.59 11.38
CA SER A 136 -11.31 12.90 12.19
C SER A 136 -12.60 12.67 11.41
N TYR A 137 -13.60 12.12 12.10
CA TYR A 137 -14.95 11.98 11.61
C TYR A 137 -15.94 12.33 12.71
N GLY A 138 -16.61 13.47 12.55
CA GLY A 138 -17.45 14.03 13.60
C GLY A 138 -16.63 14.36 14.84
N THR A 139 -16.95 13.72 15.98
CA THR A 139 -16.20 13.89 17.25
C THR A 139 -15.15 12.81 17.49
N GLN A 140 -15.00 11.85 16.57
CA GLN A 140 -14.04 10.75 16.69
C GLN A 140 -12.78 11.04 15.90
N THR A 141 -11.65 10.57 16.41
CA THR A 141 -10.34 10.71 15.79
C THR A 141 -9.65 9.35 15.81
N ASP A 142 -9.23 8.90 14.65
CA ASP A 142 -8.51 7.65 14.45
C ASP A 142 -7.08 7.92 13.98
N GLN A 143 -6.14 7.05 14.38
CA GLN A 143 -4.78 7.05 13.85
C GLN A 143 -4.61 5.88 12.90
N ILE A 144 -4.04 6.17 11.75
CA ILE A 144 -3.83 5.21 10.68
C ILE A 144 -2.38 5.30 10.27
N GLU A 145 -1.71 4.15 10.14
CA GLU A 145 -0.31 4.12 9.75
C GLU A 145 -0.05 3.26 8.52
N ALA A 146 0.97 3.65 7.78
CA ALA A 146 1.53 2.85 6.71
C ALA A 146 3.05 2.97 6.74
N SER A 147 3.73 1.91 6.33
CA SER A 147 5.19 1.85 6.27
C SER A 147 5.65 1.44 4.88
N TYR A 148 6.81 1.96 4.49
CA TYR A 148 7.49 1.63 3.24
C TYR A 148 8.95 1.29 3.52
N SER A 149 9.38 0.09 3.10
CA SER A 149 10.77 -0.34 3.22
C SER A 149 11.56 0.11 2.00
N ILE A 150 12.66 0.84 2.23
CA ILE A 150 13.58 1.30 1.18
C ILE A 150 14.78 0.36 1.18
N PRO A 151 14.94 -0.50 0.15
CA PRO A 151 16.12 -1.33 0.01
C PRO A 151 17.38 -0.48 -0.15
N ILE A 152 18.39 -0.75 0.67
CA ILE A 152 19.71 -0.14 0.57
C ILE A 152 20.73 -1.27 0.60
N GLN A 153 21.54 -1.38 -0.45
CA GLN A 153 22.47 -2.49 -0.60
C GLN A 153 23.75 -2.07 -1.31
N GLN A 154 24.82 -2.84 -1.12
CA GLN A 154 26.04 -2.64 -1.88
C GLN A 154 25.82 -3.04 -3.35
N SER A 155 26.24 -2.19 -4.28
CA SER A 155 26.13 -2.45 -5.70
C SER A 155 27.06 -3.61 -6.10
N THR A 156 26.51 -4.59 -6.83
CA THR A 156 27.27 -5.69 -7.43
C THR A 156 27.86 -5.35 -8.80
N GLY A 157 27.72 -4.11 -9.25
CA GLY A 157 28.34 -3.56 -10.47
C GLY A 157 27.44 -3.45 -11.67
N ASN A 158 26.87 -4.53 -12.19
CA ASN A 158 26.10 -4.52 -13.48
C ASN A 158 24.60 -4.86 -13.34
N GLY A 159 24.06 -4.84 -12.13
CA GLY A 159 22.64 -5.13 -11.91
C GLY A 159 21.74 -4.17 -12.70
N ILE A 160 20.71 -4.73 -13.36
CA ILE A 160 19.64 -3.96 -13.96
C ILE A 160 18.46 -4.00 -13.02
N ARG A 161 17.84 -2.85 -12.78
CA ARG A 161 16.64 -2.72 -11.99
C ARG A 161 15.48 -2.26 -12.86
N VAL A 162 14.36 -2.96 -12.75
CA VAL A 162 13.10 -2.59 -13.38
C VAL A 162 12.20 -1.97 -12.34
N THR A 163 11.46 -0.92 -12.69
CA THR A 163 10.48 -0.29 -11.81
C THR A 163 9.29 0.23 -12.62
N ILE A 164 8.11 0.26 -11.99
CA ILE A 164 6.90 0.85 -12.57
C ILE A 164 6.71 2.25 -11.97
N VAL A 165 6.47 3.23 -12.81
CA VAL A 165 6.21 4.62 -12.42
C VAL A 165 4.82 5.08 -12.86
N SER A 166 4.26 6.11 -12.20
CA SER A 166 3.00 6.77 -12.56
C SER A 166 3.28 8.05 -13.36
N PRO A 167 3.33 8.00 -14.70
CA PRO A 167 3.73 9.13 -15.52
C PRO A 167 2.67 10.24 -15.59
N ASP A 168 1.43 9.94 -15.23
CA ASP A 168 0.29 10.85 -15.24
C ASP A 168 0.09 11.61 -13.91
N GLY A 169 0.97 11.40 -12.93
CA GLY A 169 0.91 12.04 -11.62
C GLY A 169 -0.23 11.58 -10.72
N LYS A 170 -1.00 10.54 -11.11
CA LYS A 170 -2.13 10.00 -10.33
C LYS A 170 -1.72 9.05 -9.22
N ASN A 171 -0.43 8.77 -9.08
CA ASN A 171 0.13 7.95 -7.99
C ASN A 171 -0.50 6.56 -7.87
N PHE A 172 -0.83 5.94 -9.04
CA PHE A 172 -1.50 4.63 -9.12
C PHE A 172 -2.89 4.57 -8.47
N VAL A 173 -3.58 5.72 -8.40
CA VAL A 173 -4.93 5.81 -7.84
C VAL A 173 -5.89 6.33 -8.89
N ILE A 174 -7.01 5.63 -9.05
CA ILE A 174 -8.16 6.06 -9.84
C ILE A 174 -9.16 6.67 -8.85
N SER A 175 -9.34 7.99 -8.90
CA SER A 175 -10.15 8.72 -7.92
C SER A 175 -11.57 9.05 -8.39
N ASN A 176 -11.87 8.86 -9.68
CA ASN A 176 -13.15 9.22 -10.26
C ASN A 176 -13.72 8.07 -11.10
N LYS A 177 -15.03 7.86 -11.02
CA LYS A 177 -15.73 6.90 -11.87
C LYS A 177 -15.54 7.24 -13.36
N GLY A 178 -15.25 6.23 -14.18
CA GLY A 178 -14.84 6.38 -15.57
C GLY A 178 -13.39 6.89 -15.73
N GLY A 179 -12.63 6.95 -14.63
CA GLY A 179 -11.25 7.39 -14.61
C GLY A 179 -10.26 6.29 -14.99
N SER A 180 -9.00 6.66 -15.02
CA SER A 180 -7.89 5.75 -15.33
C SER A 180 -6.61 6.26 -14.70
N CYS A 181 -5.61 5.38 -14.56
CA CYS A 181 -4.23 5.76 -14.28
C CYS A 181 -3.27 5.08 -15.26
N GLN A 182 -2.04 5.57 -15.34
CA GLN A 182 -1.01 5.02 -16.22
C GLN A 182 0.08 4.33 -15.42
N LEU A 183 0.53 3.18 -15.93
CA LEU A 183 1.69 2.45 -15.47
C LEU A 183 2.76 2.50 -16.56
N LYS A 184 3.97 2.99 -16.25
CA LYS A 184 5.10 3.04 -17.17
C LYS A 184 6.26 2.22 -16.62
N ALA A 185 6.73 1.22 -17.39
CA ALA A 185 7.90 0.44 -17.04
C ALA A 185 9.20 1.19 -17.34
N MET A 186 10.11 1.24 -16.39
CA MET A 186 11.44 1.81 -16.52
C MET A 186 12.49 0.76 -16.18
N ALA A 187 13.60 0.76 -16.89
CA ALA A 187 14.75 -0.09 -16.58
C ALA A 187 16.00 0.78 -16.39
N TYR A 188 16.74 0.52 -15.32
CA TYR A 188 17.93 1.31 -14.97
C TYR A 188 19.14 0.41 -14.77
N GLN A 189 20.32 0.92 -15.14
CA GLN A 189 21.60 0.35 -14.79
C GLN A 189 22.46 1.45 -14.16
N LYS A 190 22.87 1.29 -12.91
CA LYS A 190 23.58 2.30 -12.14
C LYS A 190 22.92 3.69 -12.19
N GLY A 191 21.60 3.73 -12.03
CA GLY A 191 20.82 4.96 -12.09
C GLY A 191 20.60 5.56 -13.48
N THR A 192 21.18 4.98 -14.54
CA THR A 192 20.99 5.41 -15.92
C THR A 192 19.85 4.62 -16.56
N GLU A 193 18.88 5.31 -17.15
CA GLU A 193 17.77 4.69 -17.85
C GLU A 193 18.24 3.96 -19.10
N LEU A 194 17.78 2.72 -19.26
CA LEU A 194 17.95 1.92 -20.47
C LEU A 194 16.73 2.13 -21.37
N THR A 195 16.95 2.54 -22.63
CA THR A 195 15.86 2.87 -23.56
C THR A 195 15.90 2.06 -24.86
N ALA A 196 17.04 1.43 -25.17
CA ALA A 196 17.24 0.79 -26.47
C ALA A 196 16.82 -0.69 -26.49
N ASN A 197 16.07 -1.08 -27.51
CA ASN A 197 15.69 -2.47 -27.85
C ASN A 197 14.99 -3.21 -26.72
N LEU A 198 14.12 -2.51 -25.96
CA LEU A 198 13.33 -3.09 -24.88
C LEU A 198 11.98 -3.57 -25.37
N SER A 199 11.50 -4.66 -24.78
CA SER A 199 10.15 -5.18 -24.94
C SER A 199 9.53 -5.45 -23.57
N TYR A 200 8.20 -5.39 -23.51
CA TYR A 200 7.44 -5.40 -22.27
C TYR A 200 6.35 -6.46 -22.31
N VAL A 201 6.23 -7.22 -21.23
CA VAL A 201 5.15 -8.18 -21.00
C VAL A 201 4.44 -7.75 -19.73
N TRP A 202 3.20 -7.30 -19.86
CA TRP A 202 2.37 -6.92 -18.75
C TRP A 202 1.42 -8.03 -18.35
N GLU A 203 1.24 -8.23 -17.06
CA GLU A 203 0.38 -9.23 -16.46
C GLU A 203 -0.43 -8.59 -15.33
N GLN A 204 -1.63 -9.12 -15.08
CA GLN A 204 -2.46 -8.74 -13.93
C GLN A 204 -2.66 -9.96 -13.04
N MET A 205 -2.64 -9.75 -11.73
CA MET A 205 -2.99 -10.79 -10.77
C MET A 205 -4.51 -11.01 -10.80
N GLN A 206 -4.92 -12.21 -11.15
CA GLN A 206 -6.34 -12.58 -11.23
C GLN A 206 -6.63 -13.75 -10.27
N GLY A 207 -6.94 -13.41 -9.02
CA GLY A 207 -7.38 -14.36 -8.00
C GLY A 207 -6.61 -15.70 -8.03
N SER A 208 -7.35 -16.78 -8.24
CA SER A 208 -6.81 -18.14 -8.32
C SER A 208 -5.97 -18.45 -9.55
N SER A 209 -6.13 -17.68 -10.62
CA SER A 209 -5.38 -17.89 -11.88
C SER A 209 -3.96 -17.36 -11.81
N GLY A 210 -3.62 -16.61 -10.76
CA GLY A 210 -2.31 -16.00 -10.61
C GLY A 210 -2.06 -14.87 -11.61
N TRP A 211 -0.83 -14.76 -12.12
CA TRP A 211 -0.46 -13.75 -13.10
C TRP A 211 -0.95 -14.11 -14.50
N VAL A 212 -1.83 -13.31 -15.05
CA VAL A 212 -2.40 -13.48 -16.39
C VAL A 212 -1.92 -12.38 -17.32
N ALA A 213 -1.37 -12.77 -18.47
CA ALA A 213 -0.85 -11.82 -19.45
C ALA A 213 -1.96 -10.94 -20.03
N LEU A 214 -1.71 -9.64 -20.10
CA LEU A 214 -2.63 -8.65 -20.69
C LEU A 214 -2.46 -8.63 -22.20
N THR A 215 -3.42 -9.22 -22.92
CA THR A 215 -3.40 -9.30 -24.37
C THR A 215 -3.32 -7.91 -25.01
N GLY A 216 -2.35 -7.70 -25.90
CA GLY A 216 -2.16 -6.44 -26.63
C GLY A 216 -1.48 -5.33 -25.81
N LYS A 217 -1.17 -5.51 -24.54
CA LYS A 217 -0.43 -4.55 -23.70
C LYS A 217 1.07 -4.87 -23.76
N THR A 218 1.75 -4.41 -24.81
CA THR A 218 3.19 -4.69 -25.07
C THR A 218 4.05 -3.42 -25.10
N THR A 219 3.44 -2.26 -24.85
CA THR A 219 4.13 -0.96 -24.84
C THR A 219 4.76 -0.67 -23.47
N GLN A 220 5.71 0.26 -23.44
CA GLN A 220 6.35 0.70 -22.19
C GLN A 220 5.33 1.22 -21.18
N THR A 221 4.27 1.87 -21.67
CA THR A 221 3.20 2.44 -20.83
C THR A 221 1.89 1.75 -21.14
N ILE A 222 1.14 1.40 -20.11
CA ILE A 222 -0.24 0.91 -20.22
C ILE A 222 -1.17 1.83 -19.43
N THR A 223 -2.46 1.80 -19.80
CA THR A 223 -3.52 2.48 -19.06
C THR A 223 -4.40 1.44 -18.40
N VAL A 224 -4.69 1.66 -17.12
CA VAL A 224 -5.64 0.89 -16.30
C VAL A 224 -6.88 1.76 -16.11
N GLN A 225 -8.05 1.22 -16.44
CA GLN A 225 -9.35 1.87 -16.27
C GLN A 225 -9.97 1.44 -14.92
N ASP A 226 -10.92 2.20 -14.40
CA ASP A 226 -11.72 1.83 -13.24
C ASP A 226 -12.49 0.51 -13.44
N THR A 227 -12.84 0.18 -14.69
CA THR A 227 -13.50 -1.07 -15.05
C THR A 227 -12.56 -2.29 -15.12
N ASP A 228 -11.24 -2.08 -15.08
CA ASP A 228 -10.23 -3.16 -15.13
C ASP A 228 -9.95 -3.76 -13.74
N ILE A 229 -10.33 -3.05 -12.69
CA ILE A 229 -10.12 -3.44 -11.29
C ILE A 229 -11.38 -3.11 -10.46
N ASN A 230 -11.56 -3.84 -9.35
CA ASN A 230 -12.54 -3.45 -8.34
C ASN A 230 -11.90 -2.40 -7.39
N ALA A 231 -11.71 -2.66 -6.11
CA ALA A 231 -11.07 -1.70 -5.22
C ALA A 231 -9.53 -1.64 -5.37
N TYR A 232 -8.90 -2.74 -5.81
CA TYR A 232 -7.46 -2.89 -5.90
C TYR A 232 -7.09 -3.93 -6.96
N GLY A 233 -6.00 -3.68 -7.69
CA GLY A 233 -5.45 -4.61 -8.66
C GLY A 233 -3.92 -4.58 -8.67
N GLU A 234 -3.26 -5.73 -8.81
CA GLU A 234 -1.81 -5.83 -8.93
C GLU A 234 -1.41 -6.08 -10.38
N TYR A 235 -0.45 -5.32 -10.84
CA TYR A 235 0.11 -5.40 -12.18
C TYR A 235 1.61 -5.70 -12.11
N ARG A 236 2.06 -6.62 -12.94
CA ARG A 236 3.46 -6.98 -13.09
C ARG A 236 3.94 -6.67 -14.49
N VAL A 237 5.14 -6.12 -14.61
CA VAL A 237 5.84 -6.01 -15.91
C VAL A 237 7.10 -6.86 -15.90
N THR A 238 7.34 -7.55 -17.00
CA THR A 238 8.63 -8.15 -17.31
C THR A 238 9.26 -7.35 -18.45
N VAL A 239 10.45 -6.79 -18.23
CA VAL A 239 11.21 -6.06 -19.24
C VAL A 239 12.28 -6.98 -19.82
N LYS A 240 12.39 -7.01 -21.15
CA LYS A 240 13.33 -7.86 -21.88
C LYS A 240 14.13 -7.07 -22.91
N ARG A 241 15.31 -7.56 -23.24
CA ARG A 241 16.12 -7.12 -24.38
C ARG A 241 16.38 -8.32 -25.27
N GLY A 242 15.67 -8.40 -26.40
CA GLY A 242 15.61 -9.63 -27.19
C GLY A 242 15.01 -10.78 -26.36
N ASN A 243 15.75 -11.87 -26.20
CA ASN A 243 15.32 -13.02 -25.37
C ASN A 243 15.77 -12.94 -23.91
N GLU A 244 16.61 -11.96 -23.56
CA GLU A 244 17.13 -11.77 -22.21
C GLU A 244 16.09 -11.06 -21.36
N GLU A 245 15.72 -11.62 -20.21
CA GLU A 245 14.93 -10.95 -19.18
C GLU A 245 15.85 -10.04 -18.37
N LEU A 246 15.57 -8.73 -18.38
CA LEU A 246 16.33 -7.73 -17.63
C LEU A 246 15.85 -7.62 -16.18
N GLY A 247 14.56 -7.86 -15.95
CA GLY A 247 13.97 -7.84 -14.64
C GLY A 247 12.45 -7.71 -14.67
N LYS A 248 11.87 -7.73 -13.48
CA LYS A 248 10.41 -7.60 -13.23
C LYS A 248 10.15 -6.58 -12.13
N ASP A 249 8.96 -6.00 -12.18
CA ASP A 249 8.41 -5.20 -11.08
C ASP A 249 6.91 -5.40 -10.97
N ILE A 250 6.39 -5.18 -9.76
CA ILE A 250 4.97 -5.34 -9.42
C ILE A 250 4.49 -4.03 -8.79
N GLN A 251 3.37 -3.53 -9.27
CA GLN A 251 2.74 -2.32 -8.75
C GLN A 251 1.25 -2.54 -8.50
N GLY A 252 0.81 -2.15 -7.31
CA GLY A 252 -0.61 -2.06 -6.98
C GLY A 252 -1.25 -0.81 -7.55
N VAL A 253 -2.48 -0.94 -8.02
CA VAL A 253 -3.36 0.16 -8.42
C VAL A 253 -4.59 0.16 -7.54
N MET A 254 -4.93 1.31 -6.96
CA MET A 254 -6.11 1.49 -6.13
C MET A 254 -7.22 2.17 -6.92
N ASP A 255 -8.42 1.61 -6.91
CA ASP A 255 -9.62 2.29 -7.34
C ASP A 255 -10.37 2.86 -6.13
N ALA A 256 -10.22 4.17 -5.91
CA ALA A 256 -10.93 4.90 -4.88
C ALA A 256 -12.31 5.38 -5.34
N SER A 257 -12.64 5.22 -6.63
CA SER A 257 -13.95 5.57 -7.20
C SER A 257 -14.97 4.45 -7.05
N ASP A 258 -14.55 3.23 -6.68
CA ASP A 258 -15.44 2.08 -6.54
C ASP A 258 -16.51 2.38 -5.46
N PRO A 259 -17.80 2.29 -5.82
CA PRO A 259 -18.89 2.48 -4.88
C PRO A 259 -19.03 1.32 -3.88
N LEU A 260 -18.30 0.24 -4.05
CA LEU A 260 -18.38 -0.96 -3.23
C LEU A 260 -17.18 -1.06 -2.29
N GLN A 261 -17.42 -1.73 -1.16
CA GLN A 261 -16.42 -2.01 -0.15
C GLN A 261 -16.70 -3.37 0.49
N ILE A 262 -15.66 -4.09 0.86
CA ILE A 262 -15.79 -5.28 1.71
C ILE A 262 -15.78 -4.84 3.16
N ASP A 263 -16.84 -5.17 3.90
CA ASP A 263 -16.87 -5.13 5.36
C ASP A 263 -16.47 -6.53 5.85
N PRO A 264 -15.33 -6.71 6.52
CA PRO A 264 -14.77 -8.03 6.82
C PRO A 264 -15.51 -8.80 7.91
N HIS A 265 -16.28 -8.13 8.79
CA HIS A 265 -17.02 -8.71 9.92
C HIS A 265 -16.20 -9.77 10.67
N PRO A 266 -15.07 -9.41 11.30
CA PRO A 266 -14.29 -10.34 12.09
C PRO A 266 -14.99 -10.71 13.39
N SER A 267 -14.77 -11.92 13.87
CA SER A 267 -15.20 -12.39 15.18
C SER A 267 -14.06 -13.17 15.83
N PRO A 268 -13.48 -12.67 16.93
CA PRO A 268 -13.82 -11.43 17.66
C PRO A 268 -13.51 -10.14 16.89
N GLU A 269 -14.21 -9.06 17.23
CA GLU A 269 -14.10 -7.75 16.53
C GLU A 269 -12.74 -7.06 16.71
N ASP A 270 -11.98 -7.42 17.73
CA ASP A 270 -10.64 -6.87 18.02
C ASP A 270 -9.52 -7.53 17.21
N GLU A 271 -9.87 -8.58 16.43
CA GLU A 271 -8.94 -9.31 15.55
C GLU A 271 -7.66 -9.80 16.27
N THR A 272 -7.79 -10.09 17.57
CA THR A 272 -6.64 -10.49 18.41
C THR A 272 -6.67 -11.97 18.68
N ILE A 273 -5.55 -12.65 18.41
CA ILE A 273 -5.28 -14.04 18.76
C ILE A 273 -4.18 -14.07 19.85
N MET A 274 -4.44 -14.76 20.96
CA MET A 274 -3.45 -14.86 22.01
C MET A 274 -2.54 -16.08 21.80
N GLU A 275 -1.27 -15.93 22.10
CA GLU A 275 -0.28 -17.02 22.00
C GLU A 275 -0.60 -18.18 22.94
N ASP A 276 -1.15 -17.85 24.11
CA ASP A 276 -1.57 -18.81 25.11
C ASP A 276 -3.11 -19.01 25.15
N GLU A 277 -3.59 -19.88 26.02
CA GLU A 277 -5.02 -20.19 26.17
C GLU A 277 -5.80 -19.12 26.98
N SER A 278 -5.19 -17.95 27.25
CA SER A 278 -5.81 -16.90 28.08
C SER A 278 -6.83 -16.05 27.30
N GLY A 279 -6.91 -16.18 25.97
CA GLY A 279 -7.78 -15.40 25.09
C GLY A 279 -8.24 -16.16 23.86
N ASN A 280 -8.55 -15.42 22.80
CA ASN A 280 -9.04 -16.01 21.55
C ASN A 280 -7.94 -16.86 20.89
N ASP A 281 -8.33 -18.00 20.35
CA ASP A 281 -7.47 -18.91 19.60
C ASP A 281 -7.67 -18.82 18.08
N GLU A 282 -8.70 -18.10 17.65
CA GLU A 282 -9.00 -17.87 16.24
C GLU A 282 -9.73 -16.57 16.00
N VAL A 283 -9.65 -16.08 14.77
CA VAL A 283 -10.46 -14.98 14.24
C VAL A 283 -11.16 -15.46 12.97
N THR A 284 -12.50 -15.46 13.00
CA THR A 284 -13.30 -15.82 11.83
C THR A 284 -13.81 -14.58 11.12
N TYR A 285 -13.57 -14.49 9.81
CA TYR A 285 -14.04 -13.43 8.93
C TYR A 285 -15.28 -13.90 8.18
N THR A 286 -16.36 -13.07 8.23
CA THR A 286 -17.61 -13.28 7.50
C THR A 286 -17.91 -12.04 6.65
N PRO A 287 -17.16 -11.82 5.57
CA PRO A 287 -17.22 -10.57 4.84
C PRO A 287 -18.54 -10.36 4.10
N VAL A 288 -18.90 -9.09 3.93
CA VAL A 288 -20.07 -8.64 3.15
C VAL A 288 -19.63 -7.53 2.22
N VAL A 289 -20.09 -7.53 0.98
CA VAL A 289 -19.92 -6.39 0.08
C VAL A 289 -21.01 -5.36 0.39
N VAL A 290 -20.59 -4.16 0.77
CA VAL A 290 -21.46 -3.04 1.12
C VAL A 290 -21.21 -1.85 0.19
N LYS A 291 -22.17 -0.94 0.10
CA LYS A 291 -21.92 0.37 -0.52
C LYS A 291 -21.00 1.17 0.37
N ARG A 292 -19.93 1.75 -0.21
CA ARG A 292 -18.95 2.57 0.50
C ARG A 292 -19.64 3.66 1.35
N GLY A 293 -19.19 3.82 2.59
CA GLY A 293 -19.78 4.75 3.55
C GLY A 293 -21.11 4.33 4.17
N THR A 294 -21.58 3.12 3.89
CA THR A 294 -22.81 2.56 4.46
C THR A 294 -22.61 1.14 4.99
N SER A 295 -23.57 0.62 5.75
CA SER A 295 -23.64 -0.81 6.11
C SER A 295 -24.64 -1.58 5.22
N THR A 296 -25.11 -0.97 4.12
CA THR A 296 -26.10 -1.59 3.23
C THR A 296 -25.41 -2.63 2.36
N LYS A 297 -25.78 -3.90 2.50
CA LYS A 297 -25.31 -4.98 1.64
C LYS A 297 -25.62 -4.65 0.18
N ALA A 298 -24.58 -4.67 -0.65
CA ALA A 298 -24.67 -4.30 -2.05
C ALA A 298 -24.76 -5.53 -2.98
N LEU A 299 -24.04 -6.60 -2.64
CA LEU A 299 -23.98 -7.82 -3.45
C LEU A 299 -24.07 -9.07 -2.57
N ASP A 300 -24.70 -10.12 -3.14
CA ASP A 300 -24.56 -11.50 -2.67
C ASP A 300 -23.43 -12.17 -3.46
N THR A 301 -22.30 -12.40 -2.80
CA THR A 301 -21.12 -13.00 -3.44
C THR A 301 -20.38 -13.90 -2.46
N THR A 302 -19.47 -14.69 -2.97
CA THR A 302 -18.46 -15.42 -2.21
C THR A 302 -17.11 -14.71 -2.29
N PHE A 303 -16.13 -15.16 -1.52
CA PHE A 303 -14.87 -14.49 -1.37
C PHE A 303 -13.70 -15.45 -1.55
N TYR A 304 -12.57 -14.90 -1.97
CA TYR A 304 -11.26 -15.54 -1.91
C TYR A 304 -10.49 -14.98 -0.72
N PHE A 305 -9.84 -15.87 0.01
CA PHE A 305 -9.07 -15.51 1.19
C PHE A 305 -7.61 -15.94 1.01
N VAL A 306 -6.71 -15.03 1.29
CA VAL A 306 -5.27 -15.29 1.28
C VAL A 306 -4.69 -14.85 2.61
N VAL A 307 -4.15 -15.79 3.37
CA VAL A 307 -3.47 -15.54 4.65
C VAL A 307 -1.97 -15.70 4.44
N LYS A 308 -1.18 -14.70 4.85
CA LYS A 308 0.28 -14.67 4.68
C LYS A 308 0.99 -14.24 5.96
N ASP A 309 2.21 -14.75 6.13
CA ASP A 309 3.17 -14.22 7.10
C ASP A 309 3.80 -12.89 6.64
N ALA A 310 4.66 -12.30 7.48
CA ALA A 310 5.33 -11.03 7.22
C ALA A 310 6.32 -11.07 6.03
N VAL A 311 6.75 -12.29 5.60
CA VAL A 311 7.67 -12.48 4.47
C VAL A 311 6.95 -12.96 3.20
N GLY A 312 5.61 -13.07 3.26
CA GLY A 312 4.76 -13.37 2.11
C GLY A 312 4.46 -14.86 1.86
N ASN A 313 4.83 -15.77 2.77
CA ASN A 313 4.46 -17.18 2.64
C ASN A 313 2.97 -17.37 2.92
N TYR A 314 2.34 -18.26 2.16
CA TYR A 314 0.93 -18.59 2.34
C TYR A 314 0.72 -19.50 3.54
N LEU A 315 -0.19 -19.12 4.44
CA LEU A 315 -0.57 -19.89 5.63
C LEU A 315 -1.88 -20.67 5.46
N ASN A 316 -2.62 -20.40 4.38
CA ASN A 316 -3.85 -21.12 4.03
C ASN A 316 -3.84 -21.66 2.58
N PRO A 317 -2.81 -22.43 2.16
CA PRO A 317 -2.64 -22.84 0.75
C PRO A 317 -3.84 -23.63 0.20
N GLY A 318 -4.58 -24.35 1.06
CA GLY A 318 -5.79 -25.08 0.66
C GLY A 318 -7.01 -24.19 0.40
N SER A 319 -6.97 -22.92 0.77
CA SER A 319 -8.07 -21.96 0.54
C SER A 319 -7.82 -21.06 -0.68
N ILE A 320 -6.61 -21.08 -1.23
CA ILE A 320 -6.24 -20.22 -2.36
C ILE A 320 -7.06 -20.62 -3.59
N GLY A 321 -7.82 -19.66 -4.14
CA GLY A 321 -8.68 -19.87 -5.28
C GLY A 321 -9.95 -20.67 -5.01
N VAL A 322 -10.27 -20.94 -3.75
CA VAL A 322 -11.51 -21.61 -3.36
C VAL A 322 -12.53 -20.57 -2.92
N ASP A 323 -13.72 -20.61 -3.52
CA ASP A 323 -14.85 -19.75 -3.15
C ASP A 323 -15.36 -20.11 -1.76
N LYS A 324 -15.36 -19.16 -0.85
CA LYS A 324 -15.83 -19.34 0.53
C LYS A 324 -16.72 -18.19 0.98
N ALA A 325 -17.62 -18.45 1.91
CA ALA A 325 -18.37 -17.42 2.62
C ALA A 325 -17.61 -16.88 3.84
N THR A 326 -16.74 -17.70 4.43
CA THR A 326 -15.97 -17.39 5.65
C THR A 326 -14.57 -17.96 5.57
N GLU A 327 -13.65 -17.38 6.32
CA GLU A 327 -12.31 -17.92 6.55
C GLU A 327 -11.93 -17.69 8.01
N THR A 328 -11.23 -18.66 8.60
CA THR A 328 -10.73 -18.58 9.96
C THR A 328 -9.21 -18.56 9.97
N VAL A 329 -8.65 -17.58 10.66
CA VAL A 329 -7.22 -17.53 11.00
C VAL A 329 -7.04 -18.09 12.39
N THR A 330 -6.14 -19.05 12.54
CA THR A 330 -5.95 -19.78 13.82
C THR A 330 -4.65 -19.41 14.52
N ARG A 331 -4.56 -19.73 15.82
CA ARG A 331 -3.33 -19.57 16.60
C ARG A 331 -2.15 -20.32 15.99
N GLU A 332 -2.38 -21.55 15.48
CA GLU A 332 -1.33 -22.33 14.85
C GLU A 332 -0.72 -21.59 13.65
N GLN A 333 -1.52 -20.90 12.86
CA GLN A 333 -1.02 -20.09 11.75
C GLN A 333 -0.17 -18.90 12.23
N CYS A 334 -0.57 -18.22 13.29
CA CYS A 334 0.21 -17.15 13.92
C CYS A 334 1.53 -17.67 14.52
N VAL A 335 1.50 -18.83 15.18
CA VAL A 335 2.71 -19.49 15.70
C VAL A 335 3.63 -19.92 14.57
N GLN A 336 3.08 -20.49 13.49
CA GLN A 336 3.84 -20.85 12.29
C GLN A 336 4.49 -19.63 11.63
N ALA A 337 3.80 -18.48 11.61
CA ALA A 337 4.31 -17.22 11.10
C ALA A 337 5.39 -16.60 12.01
N GLY A 338 5.43 -16.98 13.27
CA GLY A 338 6.30 -16.37 14.28
C GLY A 338 5.86 -14.96 14.70
N GLY A 339 4.59 -14.60 14.50
CA GLY A 339 4.03 -13.28 14.82
C GLY A 339 2.76 -12.96 14.03
N ASP A 340 2.59 -11.68 13.73
CA ASP A 340 1.42 -11.17 13.03
C ASP A 340 1.27 -11.76 11.62
N VAL A 341 0.02 -11.99 11.22
CA VAL A 341 -0.35 -12.47 9.90
C VAL A 341 -1.23 -11.45 9.19
N SER A 342 -1.20 -11.46 7.87
CA SER A 342 -2.10 -10.65 7.05
C SER A 342 -3.14 -11.51 6.37
N ILE A 343 -4.39 -11.03 6.30
CA ILE A 343 -5.44 -11.65 5.52
C ILE A 343 -5.88 -10.67 4.42
N THR A 344 -5.92 -11.17 3.19
CA THR A 344 -6.50 -10.46 2.04
C THR A 344 -7.82 -11.13 1.67
N ILE A 345 -8.88 -10.33 1.59
CA ILE A 345 -10.22 -10.77 1.25
C ILE A 345 -10.60 -10.12 -0.08
N THR A 346 -10.97 -10.92 -1.06
CA THR A 346 -11.38 -10.45 -2.38
C THR A 346 -12.76 -10.99 -2.70
N SER A 347 -13.71 -10.13 -3.07
CA SER A 347 -15.02 -10.58 -3.54
C SER A 347 -14.90 -11.25 -4.91
N LYS A 348 -15.70 -12.28 -5.13
CA LYS A 348 -15.91 -12.84 -6.47
C LYS A 348 -16.86 -11.93 -7.22
N ASP A 349 -16.56 -11.63 -8.49
CA ASP A 349 -17.41 -10.86 -9.39
C ASP A 349 -18.77 -11.51 -9.66
#